data_edb90e8ab55f91d0fd59d7d38c6d00e5
#
_entry.id   edb90e8ab55f91d0fd59d7d38c6d00e5
#
_cell.length_a   1.000
_cell.length_b   1.000
_cell.length_c   1.000
_cell.angle_alpha   90.00
_cell.angle_beta   90.00
_cell.angle_gamma   90.00
#
_symmetry.space_group_name_H-M   'P 1'
#
loop_
_entity.id
_entity.type
_entity.pdbx_description
1 polymer ?
#
loop_
_entity_poly.entity_id
_entity_poly.type
_entity_poly.pdbx_seq_one_letter_code
_entity_poly.pdbx_strand_id
1 'polypeptide(L)'
;MAAADVEAPPTETPGLPDYLLDPNATLNDDTAKWRYGQAPDYSNTRKVYEQTKTQSHTAASLPNLVENLVKNWEVEASFKPDISDWRTIDHPNYSFSINGGPAQNAEHMLKVGTYNAIITPNEFYDPEKSDFASSHKTFKRMMPTFAWEVLEVYSGPPVVAFKWRHWGVMKNDYVGFNNKGEKVTAKAHGGVIDIQGITIAKVDDKVRLQSVETWFDPMEMFRQIAPKGDVTKTTVTPKQGEDITTLLHGDEVVPTEEVQNSAGSVSMAAAHEETSGASAGACPFIARQE
;
A
#
# COMPACT_ATOMS: atom_id res chain seq x y z
N MET A 1 17.13 -33.96 -55.51
CA MET A 1 15.99 -33.65 -54.67
C MET A 1 16.49 -32.79 -53.51
N ALA A 2 16.24 -31.50 -53.58
CA ALA A 2 16.62 -30.57 -52.51
C ALA A 2 15.53 -30.63 -51.43
N ALA A 3 15.96 -30.90 -50.19
CA ALA A 3 15.05 -30.80 -49.03
C ALA A 3 14.69 -29.35 -48.82
N ALA A 4 13.40 -29.06 -48.79
CA ALA A 4 12.89 -27.73 -48.42
C ALA A 4 13.12 -27.55 -46.89
N ASP A 5 13.88 -26.54 -46.54
CA ASP A 5 13.95 -26.04 -45.17
C ASP A 5 12.54 -25.53 -44.76
N VAL A 6 11.92 -26.25 -43.86
CA VAL A 6 10.67 -25.79 -43.20
C VAL A 6 11.10 -24.85 -42.11
N GLU A 7 10.94 -23.55 -42.38
CA GLU A 7 11.11 -22.47 -41.39
C GLU A 7 10.11 -22.70 -40.26
N ALA A 8 10.63 -22.87 -39.04
CA ALA A 8 9.78 -23.00 -37.86
C ALA A 8 8.96 -21.73 -37.67
N PRO A 9 7.66 -21.82 -37.30
CA PRO A 9 6.85 -20.63 -37.08
C PRO A 9 7.48 -19.75 -36.00
N PRO A 10 7.43 -18.42 -36.14
CA PRO A 10 7.97 -17.50 -35.15
C PRO A 10 7.32 -17.79 -33.80
N THR A 11 8.13 -18.09 -32.82
CA THR A 11 7.69 -18.15 -31.41
C THR A 11 7.24 -16.77 -31.03
N GLU A 12 5.93 -16.56 -30.91
CA GLU A 12 5.38 -15.32 -30.34
C GLU A 12 6.00 -15.15 -28.95
N THR A 13 6.72 -14.06 -28.75
CA THR A 13 7.19 -13.66 -27.43
C THR A 13 5.94 -13.37 -26.59
N PRO A 14 5.71 -14.08 -25.47
CA PRO A 14 4.56 -13.81 -24.64
C PRO A 14 4.53 -12.34 -24.27
N GLY A 15 3.39 -11.67 -24.48
CA GLY A 15 3.20 -10.28 -24.04
C GLY A 15 3.43 -10.14 -22.54
N LEU A 16 3.79 -8.94 -22.09
CA LEU A 16 3.93 -8.67 -20.65
C LEU A 16 2.59 -8.92 -19.94
N PRO A 17 2.60 -9.49 -18.72
CA PRO A 17 1.41 -9.61 -17.90
C PRO A 17 0.71 -8.26 -17.67
N ASP A 18 -0.62 -8.26 -17.58
CA ASP A 18 -1.44 -7.07 -17.39
C ASP A 18 -1.11 -6.29 -16.11
N TYR A 19 -0.76 -6.98 -15.02
CA TYR A 19 -0.36 -6.35 -13.76
C TYR A 19 0.95 -5.54 -13.83
N LEU A 20 1.69 -5.65 -14.94
CA LEU A 20 2.81 -4.76 -15.24
C LEU A 20 2.37 -3.52 -16.03
N LEU A 21 1.29 -3.62 -16.80
CA LEU A 21 0.84 -2.57 -17.72
C LEU A 21 -0.25 -1.67 -17.11
N ASP A 22 -1.06 -2.22 -16.19
CA ASP A 22 -2.14 -1.52 -15.49
C ASP A 22 -1.94 -1.61 -13.96
N PRO A 23 -1.86 -0.47 -13.23
CA PRO A 23 -1.73 -0.44 -11.78
C PRO A 23 -2.96 -0.97 -11.03
N ASN A 24 -4.06 -1.23 -11.72
CA ASN A 24 -5.33 -1.72 -11.17
C ASN A 24 -5.71 -3.10 -11.69
N ALA A 25 -4.82 -3.80 -12.40
CA ALA A 25 -5.13 -5.08 -13.03
C ALA A 25 -5.70 -6.11 -12.06
N THR A 26 -5.11 -6.22 -10.86
CA THR A 26 -5.56 -7.19 -9.84
C THR A 26 -6.87 -6.82 -9.15
N LEU A 27 -7.33 -5.56 -9.26
CA LEU A 27 -8.66 -5.15 -8.78
C LEU A 27 -9.78 -5.70 -9.68
N ASN A 28 -9.46 -6.04 -10.92
CA ASN A 28 -10.39 -6.54 -11.94
C ASN A 28 -10.42 -8.07 -12.01
N ASP A 29 -9.87 -8.78 -11.03
CA ASP A 29 -9.86 -10.24 -10.99
C ASP A 29 -11.24 -10.77 -10.55
N ASP A 30 -12.12 -11.04 -11.51
CA ASP A 30 -13.53 -11.42 -11.30
C ASP A 30 -13.71 -12.73 -10.51
N THR A 31 -12.72 -13.63 -10.54
CA THR A 31 -12.77 -14.93 -9.85
C THR A 31 -12.13 -14.92 -8.47
N ALA A 32 -11.39 -13.84 -8.13
CA ALA A 32 -10.70 -13.74 -6.86
C ALA A 32 -11.67 -13.55 -5.69
N LYS A 33 -11.34 -14.18 -4.57
CA LYS A 33 -12.03 -13.91 -3.31
C LYS A 33 -11.48 -12.64 -2.70
N TRP A 34 -12.37 -11.81 -2.17
CA TRP A 34 -11.99 -10.57 -1.50
C TRP A 34 -12.25 -10.68 -0.01
N ARG A 35 -11.30 -10.24 0.81
CA ARG A 35 -11.35 -10.30 2.29
C ARG A 35 -12.61 -9.65 2.87
N TYR A 36 -13.11 -8.59 2.23
CA TYR A 36 -14.29 -7.85 2.66
C TYR A 36 -15.49 -8.04 1.73
N GLY A 37 -15.52 -9.14 0.95
CA GLY A 37 -16.63 -9.52 0.07
C GLY A 37 -16.63 -8.84 -1.29
N GLN A 38 -15.78 -7.84 -1.51
CA GLN A 38 -15.62 -7.11 -2.78
C GLN A 38 -14.22 -6.53 -2.92
N ALA A 39 -13.85 -6.18 -4.15
CA ALA A 39 -12.59 -5.48 -4.42
C ALA A 39 -12.54 -4.14 -3.67
N PRO A 40 -11.38 -3.72 -3.16
CA PRO A 40 -11.22 -2.41 -2.53
C PRO A 40 -11.30 -1.29 -3.56
N ASP A 41 -11.81 -0.11 -3.14
CA ASP A 41 -11.82 1.10 -3.96
C ASP A 41 -10.56 1.95 -3.71
N TYR A 42 -9.64 1.94 -4.66
CA TYR A 42 -8.41 2.74 -4.64
C TYR A 42 -8.55 4.10 -5.32
N SER A 43 -9.74 4.51 -5.73
CA SER A 43 -9.95 5.74 -6.52
C SER A 43 -9.38 6.98 -5.85
N ASN A 44 -9.61 7.16 -4.54
CA ASN A 44 -9.08 8.29 -3.77
C ASN A 44 -7.56 8.22 -3.64
N THR A 45 -6.99 7.06 -3.34
CA THR A 45 -5.54 6.86 -3.26
C THR A 45 -4.87 7.14 -4.61
N ARG A 46 -5.45 6.65 -5.71
CA ARG A 46 -4.97 6.94 -7.07
C ARG A 46 -5.06 8.44 -7.42
N LYS A 47 -6.16 9.12 -7.03
CA LYS A 47 -6.32 10.56 -7.20
C LYS A 47 -5.25 11.34 -6.43
N VAL A 48 -5.01 11.02 -5.16
CA VAL A 48 -3.96 11.65 -4.35
C VAL A 48 -2.58 11.38 -4.94
N TYR A 49 -2.33 10.15 -5.38
CA TYR A 49 -1.09 9.80 -6.08
C TYR A 49 -0.87 10.72 -7.30
N GLU A 50 -1.84 10.83 -8.21
CA GLU A 50 -1.71 11.69 -9.40
C GLU A 50 -1.47 13.16 -9.08
N GLN A 51 -2.07 13.67 -7.99
CA GLN A 51 -1.94 15.07 -7.58
C GLN A 51 -0.64 15.39 -6.85
N THR A 52 0.01 14.39 -6.22
CA THR A 52 1.09 14.62 -5.27
C THR A 52 2.36 13.80 -5.52
N LYS A 53 2.36 12.97 -6.57
CA LYS A 53 3.56 12.25 -7.03
C LYS A 53 4.64 13.23 -7.47
N THR A 54 5.89 12.84 -7.29
CA THR A 54 7.06 13.64 -7.71
C THR A 54 7.68 13.16 -9.01
N GLN A 55 7.33 11.92 -9.42
CA GLN A 55 7.83 11.30 -10.64
C GLN A 55 6.71 11.04 -11.63
N SER A 56 7.04 11.10 -12.92
CA SER A 56 6.16 10.70 -14.01
C SER A 56 6.92 9.77 -14.94
N HIS A 57 6.54 8.49 -14.93
CA HIS A 57 7.19 7.48 -15.74
C HIS A 57 6.46 7.28 -17.05
N THR A 58 7.22 7.16 -18.14
CA THR A 58 6.67 6.81 -19.45
C THR A 58 6.02 5.43 -19.37
N ALA A 59 4.83 5.26 -19.97
CA ALA A 59 4.15 3.97 -20.02
C ALA A 59 5.06 2.86 -20.57
N ALA A 60 5.01 1.69 -19.94
CA ALA A 60 5.85 0.52 -20.23
C ALA A 60 7.37 0.73 -20.08
N SER A 61 7.81 1.87 -19.52
CA SER A 61 9.20 1.99 -19.08
C SER A 61 9.47 1.13 -17.85
N LEU A 62 10.73 0.73 -17.61
CA LEU A 62 11.05 -0.11 -16.45
C LEU A 62 10.56 0.47 -15.12
N PRO A 63 10.70 1.78 -14.79
CA PRO A 63 10.12 2.34 -13.57
C PRO A 63 8.59 2.22 -13.52
N ASN A 64 7.88 2.40 -14.64
CA ASN A 64 6.43 2.24 -14.71
C ASN A 64 6.00 0.79 -14.46
N LEU A 65 6.70 -0.19 -15.05
CA LEU A 65 6.42 -1.61 -14.85
C LEU A 65 6.64 -2.03 -13.40
N VAL A 66 7.74 -1.57 -12.77
CA VAL A 66 8.03 -1.80 -11.35
C VAL A 66 6.93 -1.21 -10.47
N GLU A 67 6.52 0.03 -10.75
CA GLU A 67 5.49 0.71 -9.98
C GLU A 67 4.14 -0.01 -10.07
N ASN A 68 3.75 -0.45 -11.25
CA ASN A 68 2.52 -1.20 -11.44
C ASN A 68 2.55 -2.56 -10.73
N LEU A 69 3.68 -3.29 -10.81
CA LEU A 69 3.84 -4.57 -10.12
C LEU A 69 3.66 -4.42 -8.61
N VAL A 70 4.29 -3.42 -7.99
CA VAL A 70 4.18 -3.19 -6.54
C VAL A 70 2.76 -2.82 -6.14
N LYS A 71 2.08 -1.95 -6.91
CA LYS A 71 0.69 -1.57 -6.63
C LYS A 71 -0.27 -2.77 -6.70
N ASN A 72 -0.09 -3.65 -7.67
CA ASN A 72 -0.89 -4.87 -7.80
C ASN A 72 -0.58 -5.89 -6.71
N TRP A 73 0.70 -6.10 -6.39
CA TRP A 73 1.10 -6.96 -5.28
C TRP A 73 0.54 -6.48 -3.93
N GLU A 74 0.55 -5.17 -3.66
CA GLU A 74 -0.01 -4.59 -2.42
C GLU A 74 -1.52 -4.88 -2.30
N VAL A 75 -2.27 -4.76 -3.39
CA VAL A 75 -3.70 -5.11 -3.43
C VAL A 75 -3.91 -6.59 -3.10
N GLU A 76 -3.13 -7.48 -3.69
CA GLU A 76 -3.22 -8.92 -3.43
C GLU A 76 -2.91 -9.23 -1.96
N ALA A 77 -1.76 -8.77 -1.46
CA ALA A 77 -1.30 -9.05 -0.11
C ALA A 77 -2.23 -8.47 0.98
N SER A 78 -2.92 -7.36 0.70
CA SER A 78 -3.80 -6.69 1.65
C SER A 78 -5.25 -7.18 1.58
N PHE A 79 -5.75 -7.59 0.41
CA PHE A 79 -7.20 -7.80 0.21
C PHE A 79 -7.60 -9.17 -0.31
N LYS A 80 -6.67 -10.00 -0.83
CA LYS A 80 -6.98 -11.37 -1.24
C LYS A 80 -6.62 -12.37 -0.14
N PRO A 81 -7.62 -13.08 0.45
CA PRO A 81 -7.38 -14.00 1.57
C PRO A 81 -6.83 -15.36 1.15
N ASP A 82 -6.79 -15.66 -0.14
CA ASP A 82 -6.27 -16.89 -0.69
C ASP A 82 -4.99 -16.60 -1.48
N ILE A 83 -3.87 -17.23 -1.09
CA ILE A 83 -2.58 -17.03 -1.74
C ILE A 83 -2.63 -17.49 -3.20
N SER A 84 -3.45 -18.48 -3.54
CA SER A 84 -3.61 -18.94 -4.93
C SER A 84 -4.12 -17.85 -5.87
N ASP A 85 -4.78 -16.81 -5.33
CA ASP A 85 -5.25 -15.64 -6.07
C ASP A 85 -4.16 -14.54 -6.24
N TRP A 86 -2.97 -14.72 -5.62
CA TRP A 86 -1.86 -13.77 -5.77
C TRP A 86 -1.05 -14.10 -7.02
N ARG A 87 -1.39 -13.52 -8.14
CA ARG A 87 -0.75 -13.82 -9.43
C ARG A 87 0.55 -13.04 -9.71
N THR A 88 0.87 -12.07 -8.85
CA THR A 88 2.11 -11.29 -8.92
C THR A 88 3.33 -12.01 -8.33
N ILE A 89 3.15 -13.16 -7.65
CA ILE A 89 4.24 -13.90 -6.99
C ILE A 89 4.48 -15.28 -7.64
N ASP A 90 5.69 -15.76 -7.52
CA ASP A 90 6.07 -17.15 -7.79
C ASP A 90 5.90 -17.96 -6.49
N HIS A 91 4.71 -18.55 -6.30
CA HIS A 91 4.28 -19.15 -5.03
C HIS A 91 5.32 -20.04 -4.33
N PRO A 92 5.96 -21.01 -4.99
CA PRO A 92 6.92 -21.90 -4.32
C PRO A 92 8.23 -21.22 -3.92
N ASN A 93 8.56 -20.08 -4.55
CA ASN A 93 9.84 -19.41 -4.38
C ASN A 93 9.73 -18.03 -3.72
N TYR A 94 8.49 -17.57 -3.43
CA TYR A 94 8.28 -16.25 -2.86
C TYR A 94 8.81 -16.15 -1.44
N SER A 95 9.61 -15.11 -1.20
CA SER A 95 10.08 -14.71 0.12
C SER A 95 10.15 -13.19 0.24
N PHE A 96 10.01 -12.71 1.47
CA PHE A 96 10.03 -11.29 1.80
C PHE A 96 10.90 -11.07 3.05
N SER A 97 11.79 -10.08 3.03
CA SER A 97 12.59 -9.70 4.20
C SER A 97 12.73 -8.19 4.36
N ILE A 98 12.92 -7.74 5.60
CA ILE A 98 13.09 -6.33 5.95
C ILE A 98 14.44 -6.14 6.64
N ASN A 99 15.21 -5.15 6.17
CA ASN A 99 16.45 -4.69 6.79
C ASN A 99 17.45 -5.81 7.09
N GLY A 100 17.54 -6.82 6.20
CA GLY A 100 18.40 -7.98 6.39
C GLY A 100 17.93 -8.98 7.45
N GLY A 101 16.69 -8.86 7.92
CA GLY A 101 16.07 -9.81 8.85
C GLY A 101 15.70 -11.15 8.18
N PRO A 102 15.10 -12.07 8.95
CA PRO A 102 14.69 -13.38 8.45
C PRO A 102 13.72 -13.29 7.28
N ALA A 103 13.89 -14.14 6.28
CA ALA A 103 12.95 -14.27 5.18
C ALA A 103 11.61 -14.84 5.68
N GLN A 104 10.51 -14.25 5.21
CA GLN A 104 9.14 -14.62 5.50
C GLN A 104 8.49 -15.11 4.19
N ASN A 105 7.60 -16.08 4.27
CA ASN A 105 6.84 -16.56 3.11
C ASN A 105 5.47 -15.84 2.98
N ALA A 106 4.75 -16.13 1.90
CA ALA A 106 3.44 -15.54 1.65
C ALA A 106 2.40 -15.92 2.72
N GLU A 107 2.45 -17.15 3.23
CA GLU A 107 1.55 -17.64 4.30
C GLU A 107 1.71 -16.83 5.59
N HIS A 108 2.96 -16.52 5.96
CA HIS A 108 3.23 -15.69 7.11
C HIS A 108 2.66 -14.27 6.91
N MET A 109 2.93 -13.64 5.76
CA MET A 109 2.41 -12.31 5.43
C MET A 109 0.88 -12.29 5.41
N LEU A 110 0.24 -13.31 4.83
CA LEU A 110 -1.20 -13.47 4.82
C LEU A 110 -1.79 -13.57 6.24
N LYS A 111 -1.08 -14.25 7.14
CA LYS A 111 -1.49 -14.44 8.54
C LYS A 111 -1.37 -13.15 9.36
N VAL A 112 -0.23 -12.45 9.26
CA VAL A 112 0.05 -11.32 10.15
C VAL A 112 -0.35 -9.97 9.55
N GLY A 113 -0.42 -9.86 8.22
CA GLY A 113 -0.67 -8.63 7.47
C GLY A 113 0.60 -7.90 7.05
N THR A 114 0.47 -7.08 6.02
CA THR A 114 1.61 -6.36 5.41
C THR A 114 2.31 -5.44 6.40
N TYR A 115 1.58 -4.71 7.25
CA TYR A 115 2.18 -3.84 8.26
C TYR A 115 2.95 -4.60 9.33
N ASN A 116 2.37 -5.71 9.85
CA ASN A 116 3.04 -6.54 10.85
C ASN A 116 4.27 -7.27 10.28
N ALA A 117 4.30 -7.54 8.98
CA ALA A 117 5.44 -8.15 8.31
C ALA A 117 6.64 -7.20 8.17
N ILE A 118 6.43 -5.87 8.23
CA ILE A 118 7.47 -4.87 7.96
C ILE A 118 7.91 -4.05 9.17
N ILE A 119 7.18 -4.11 10.29
CA ILE A 119 7.47 -3.33 11.50
C ILE A 119 7.90 -4.28 12.61
N THR A 120 9.06 -4.03 13.19
CA THR A 120 9.55 -4.74 14.38
C THR A 120 9.02 -4.10 15.66
N PRO A 121 8.93 -4.86 16.79
CA PRO A 121 8.49 -4.32 18.07
C PRO A 121 9.30 -3.08 18.49
N ASN A 122 8.59 -2.00 18.84
CA ASN A 122 9.21 -0.74 19.26
C ASN A 122 8.34 -0.02 20.31
N GLU A 123 8.73 1.20 20.68
CA GLU A 123 8.03 1.98 21.70
C GLU A 123 6.67 2.55 21.27
N PHE A 124 6.31 2.46 19.97
CA PHE A 124 5.03 2.92 19.42
C PHE A 124 4.14 1.77 19.02
N TYR A 125 4.72 0.66 18.52
CA TYR A 125 3.99 -0.44 17.91
C TYR A 125 4.67 -1.80 18.18
N ASP A 126 3.83 -2.82 18.38
CA ASP A 126 4.27 -4.19 18.48
C ASP A 126 3.37 -5.09 17.59
N PRO A 127 3.92 -5.68 16.51
CA PRO A 127 3.18 -6.58 15.66
C PRO A 127 2.65 -7.84 16.38
N GLU A 128 3.24 -8.24 17.51
CA GLU A 128 2.75 -9.37 18.33
C GLU A 128 1.48 -9.02 19.12
N LYS A 129 1.16 -7.72 19.24
CA LYS A 129 -0.04 -7.20 19.92
C LYS A 129 -1.16 -6.80 18.94
N SER A 130 -1.02 -7.14 17.67
CA SER A 130 -1.96 -6.74 16.61
C SER A 130 -2.10 -7.87 15.60
N ASP A 131 -3.32 -8.23 15.25
CA ASP A 131 -3.60 -9.15 14.17
C ASP A 131 -3.63 -8.43 12.80
N PHE A 132 -3.96 -9.17 11.74
CA PHE A 132 -4.08 -8.61 10.39
C PHE A 132 -5.07 -7.45 10.35
N ALA A 133 -6.29 -7.64 10.85
CA ALA A 133 -7.36 -6.65 10.75
C ALA A 133 -7.04 -5.39 11.56
N SER A 134 -6.53 -5.56 12.78
CA SER A 134 -6.16 -4.45 13.68
C SER A 134 -5.01 -3.63 13.12
N SER A 135 -3.99 -4.28 12.53
CA SER A 135 -2.84 -3.58 11.93
C SER A 135 -3.28 -2.73 10.74
N HIS A 136 -4.09 -3.27 9.84
CA HIS A 136 -4.66 -2.52 8.72
C HIS A 136 -5.51 -1.35 9.20
N LYS A 137 -6.40 -1.59 10.19
CA LYS A 137 -7.24 -0.56 10.77
C LYS A 137 -6.41 0.56 11.41
N THR A 138 -5.33 0.24 12.13
CA THR A 138 -4.43 1.22 12.74
C THR A 138 -3.85 2.18 11.69
N PHE A 139 -3.24 1.64 10.64
CA PHE A 139 -2.50 2.46 9.67
C PHE A 139 -3.40 3.07 8.59
N LYS A 140 -4.35 2.32 8.03
CA LYS A 140 -5.27 2.82 7.00
C LYS A 140 -6.27 3.84 7.55
N ARG A 141 -6.70 3.72 8.83
CA ARG A 141 -7.52 4.75 9.46
C ARG A 141 -6.74 6.05 9.69
N MET A 142 -5.50 5.93 10.18
CA MET A 142 -4.63 7.09 10.42
C MET A 142 -4.36 7.86 9.11
N MET A 143 -4.02 7.14 8.06
CA MET A 143 -3.74 7.68 6.72
C MET A 143 -4.61 6.97 5.66
N PRO A 144 -5.83 7.42 5.42
CA PRO A 144 -6.76 6.76 4.51
C PRO A 144 -6.26 6.66 3.07
N THR A 145 -5.44 7.62 2.64
CA THR A 145 -4.87 7.70 1.28
C THR A 145 -3.34 7.62 1.34
N PHE A 146 -2.79 6.44 1.58
CA PHE A 146 -1.35 6.22 1.66
C PHE A 146 -0.80 5.82 0.28
N ALA A 147 -0.33 6.82 -0.48
CA ALA A 147 0.14 6.68 -1.85
C ALA A 147 1.60 6.18 -1.93
N TRP A 148 1.95 5.55 -3.06
CA TRP A 148 3.26 4.97 -3.28
C TRP A 148 3.77 5.24 -4.71
N GLU A 149 5.06 5.60 -4.86
CA GLU A 149 5.72 5.83 -6.14
C GLU A 149 7.13 5.26 -6.20
N VAL A 150 7.58 4.90 -7.40
CA VAL A 150 8.99 4.64 -7.70
C VAL A 150 9.70 5.97 -7.94
N LEU A 151 10.81 6.21 -7.22
CA LEU A 151 11.64 7.39 -7.43
C LEU A 151 12.71 7.13 -8.50
N GLU A 152 13.36 5.97 -8.43
CA GLU A 152 14.48 5.62 -9.32
C GLU A 152 14.64 4.09 -9.38
N VAL A 153 15.01 3.57 -10.55
CA VAL A 153 15.35 2.15 -10.74
C VAL A 153 16.81 2.04 -11.13
N TYR A 154 17.56 1.22 -10.40
CA TYR A 154 19.01 1.06 -10.56
C TYR A 154 19.40 -0.15 -11.40
N SER A 155 18.54 -1.20 -11.46
CA SER A 155 18.77 -2.40 -12.27
C SER A 155 17.46 -3.00 -12.75
N GLY A 156 17.51 -3.72 -13.89
CA GLY A 156 16.39 -4.46 -14.47
C GLY A 156 16.43 -5.95 -14.17
N PRO A 157 15.38 -6.71 -14.61
CA PRO A 157 15.29 -8.14 -14.38
C PRO A 157 16.56 -8.90 -14.78
N PRO A 158 16.86 -10.04 -14.12
CA PRO A 158 16.03 -10.73 -13.12
C PRO A 158 16.13 -10.17 -11.70
N VAL A 159 17.07 -9.25 -11.43
CA VAL A 159 17.24 -8.59 -10.12
C VAL A 159 17.01 -7.09 -10.29
N VAL A 160 15.92 -6.61 -9.75
CA VAL A 160 15.46 -5.22 -9.87
C VAL A 160 15.71 -4.51 -8.54
N ALA A 161 16.56 -3.48 -8.57
CA ALA A 161 16.81 -2.61 -7.41
C ALA A 161 16.21 -1.23 -7.68
N PHE A 162 15.42 -0.72 -6.74
CA PHE A 162 14.74 0.55 -6.91
C PHE A 162 14.52 1.29 -5.60
N LYS A 163 14.52 2.62 -5.69
CA LYS A 163 14.16 3.54 -4.61
C LYS A 163 12.68 3.91 -4.74
N TRP A 164 11.99 3.98 -3.60
CA TRP A 164 10.57 4.29 -3.54
C TRP A 164 10.25 5.32 -2.46
N ARG A 165 9.06 5.90 -2.58
CA ARG A 165 8.45 6.81 -1.62
C ARG A 165 7.03 6.35 -1.30
N HIS A 166 6.65 6.42 -0.02
CA HIS A 166 5.32 6.10 0.47
C HIS A 166 4.85 7.24 1.36
N TRP A 167 3.74 7.89 1.02
CA TRP A 167 3.30 9.10 1.71
C TRP A 167 1.79 9.20 1.82
N GLY A 168 1.32 9.98 2.83
CA GLY A 168 -0.08 10.28 3.04
C GLY A 168 -0.27 11.38 4.07
N VAL A 169 -1.48 11.86 4.22
CA VAL A 169 -1.84 12.86 5.24
C VAL A 169 -2.36 12.13 6.48
N MET A 170 -1.80 12.44 7.65
CA MET A 170 -2.32 11.95 8.92
C MET A 170 -3.65 12.62 9.26
N LYS A 171 -4.76 12.02 8.82
CA LYS A 171 -6.11 12.58 8.99
C LYS A 171 -6.74 12.24 10.33
N ASN A 172 -6.42 11.08 10.89
CA ASN A 172 -6.98 10.61 12.15
C ASN A 172 -5.89 10.24 13.14
N ASP A 173 -6.26 10.16 14.42
CA ASP A 173 -5.35 9.79 15.49
C ASP A 173 -4.71 8.42 15.24
N TYR A 174 -3.40 8.33 15.50
CA TYR A 174 -2.72 7.05 15.62
C TYR A 174 -3.12 6.36 16.91
N VAL A 175 -3.43 5.08 16.86
CA VAL A 175 -3.70 4.23 18.01
C VAL A 175 -3.05 2.86 17.78
N GLY A 176 -2.12 2.46 18.65
CA GLY A 176 -1.43 1.17 18.59
C GLY A 176 -1.08 0.65 19.99
N PHE A 177 -0.52 -0.57 20.06
CA PHE A 177 0.11 -1.09 21.27
C PHE A 177 1.62 -1.18 21.05
N ASN A 178 2.40 -0.80 22.06
CA ASN A 178 3.86 -0.87 22.01
C ASN A 178 4.40 -2.21 22.57
N ASN A 179 5.73 -2.36 22.52
CA ASN A 179 6.45 -3.52 23.02
C ASN A 179 6.34 -3.76 24.53
N LYS A 180 5.79 -2.80 25.29
CA LYS A 180 5.48 -2.95 26.72
C LYS A 180 4.00 -3.29 26.97
N GLY A 181 3.18 -3.41 25.91
CA GLY A 181 1.74 -3.63 26.02
C GLY A 181 0.96 -2.38 26.44
N GLU A 182 1.55 -1.20 26.32
CA GLU A 182 0.85 0.06 26.57
C GLU A 182 0.12 0.51 25.30
N LYS A 183 -1.11 1.01 25.46
CA LYS A 183 -1.82 1.70 24.38
C LYS A 183 -1.16 3.07 24.14
N VAL A 184 -0.69 3.26 22.90
CA VAL A 184 -0.04 4.48 22.44
C VAL A 184 -0.98 5.24 21.51
N THR A 185 -1.21 6.52 21.83
CA THR A 185 -2.03 7.39 20.99
C THR A 185 -1.27 8.66 20.65
N ALA A 186 -1.25 9.04 19.38
CA ALA A 186 -0.79 10.34 18.91
C ALA A 186 -1.93 11.06 18.19
N LYS A 187 -2.10 12.34 18.47
CA LYS A 187 -3.15 13.16 17.82
C LYS A 187 -2.82 13.45 16.39
N ALA A 188 -3.84 13.38 15.54
CA ALA A 188 -3.73 13.78 14.14
C ALA A 188 -3.28 15.25 14.04
N HIS A 189 -2.22 15.48 13.27
CA HIS A 189 -1.69 16.82 13.04
C HIS A 189 -2.01 17.38 11.65
N GLY A 190 -2.66 16.57 10.78
CA GLY A 190 -3.04 16.99 9.43
C GLY A 190 -1.88 17.19 8.47
N GLY A 191 -0.65 16.91 8.87
CA GLY A 191 0.55 17.00 8.05
C GLY A 191 0.80 15.73 7.25
N VAL A 192 1.74 15.81 6.31
CA VAL A 192 2.18 14.68 5.50
C VAL A 192 3.12 13.80 6.31
N ILE A 193 2.93 12.49 6.21
CA ILE A 193 3.90 11.46 6.59
C ILE A 193 4.49 10.95 5.29
N ASP A 194 5.80 10.98 5.16
CA ASP A 194 6.55 10.69 3.94
C ASP A 194 7.78 9.84 4.27
N ILE A 195 7.75 8.59 3.84
CA ILE A 195 8.85 7.64 4.08
C ILE A 195 9.44 7.16 2.76
N GLN A 196 10.72 6.87 2.76
CA GLN A 196 11.45 6.36 1.60
C GLN A 196 12.22 5.10 1.95
N GLY A 197 12.47 4.29 0.95
CA GLY A 197 13.27 3.09 1.10
C GLY A 197 13.82 2.59 -0.22
N ILE A 198 14.55 1.49 -0.13
CA ILE A 198 15.10 0.77 -1.27
C ILE A 198 14.60 -0.67 -1.20
N THR A 199 14.22 -1.21 -2.33
CA THR A 199 13.86 -2.62 -2.48
C THR A 199 14.75 -3.26 -3.53
N ILE A 200 15.22 -4.47 -3.24
CA ILE A 200 15.85 -5.38 -4.18
C ILE A 200 14.90 -6.56 -4.36
N ALA A 201 14.39 -6.74 -5.57
CA ALA A 201 13.46 -7.81 -5.90
C ALA A 201 14.03 -8.72 -6.97
N LYS A 202 13.89 -10.03 -6.80
CA LYS A 202 14.16 -11.01 -7.84
C LYS A 202 12.85 -11.47 -8.45
N VAL A 203 12.81 -11.55 -9.79
CA VAL A 203 11.66 -12.03 -10.54
C VAL A 203 12.03 -13.25 -11.40
N ASP A 204 11.03 -14.08 -11.71
CA ASP A 204 11.14 -15.18 -12.65
C ASP A 204 10.97 -14.71 -14.11
N ASP A 205 11.04 -15.67 -15.06
CA ASP A 205 10.88 -15.39 -16.49
C ASP A 205 9.49 -14.87 -16.89
N LYS A 206 8.49 -15.01 -16.01
CA LYS A 206 7.14 -14.47 -16.16
C LYS A 206 6.95 -13.14 -15.40
N VAL A 207 8.04 -12.58 -14.89
CA VAL A 207 8.08 -11.34 -14.09
C VAL A 207 7.21 -11.44 -12.83
N ARG A 208 7.18 -12.60 -12.18
CA ARG A 208 6.58 -12.81 -10.85
C ARG A 208 7.64 -12.72 -9.76
N LEU A 209 7.28 -12.15 -8.63
CA LEU A 209 8.19 -11.94 -7.49
C LEU A 209 8.62 -13.28 -6.87
N GLN A 210 9.93 -13.51 -6.76
CA GLN A 210 10.56 -14.65 -6.08
C GLN A 210 11.13 -14.24 -4.72
N SER A 211 11.87 -13.12 -4.66
CA SER A 211 12.32 -12.57 -3.39
C SER A 211 12.18 -11.05 -3.40
N VAL A 212 11.83 -10.50 -2.23
CA VAL A 212 11.70 -9.06 -2.00
C VAL A 212 12.47 -8.72 -0.74
N GLU A 213 13.53 -7.95 -0.86
CA GLU A 213 14.34 -7.45 0.25
C GLU A 213 14.15 -5.94 0.32
N THR A 214 13.49 -5.46 1.37
CA THR A 214 13.19 -4.04 1.54
C THR A 214 13.99 -3.45 2.70
N TRP A 215 14.59 -2.31 2.44
CA TRP A 215 15.41 -1.54 3.38
C TRP A 215 14.80 -0.17 3.59
N PHE A 216 14.38 0.13 4.82
CA PHE A 216 13.87 1.44 5.22
C PHE A 216 13.95 1.59 6.74
N ASP A 217 13.81 2.79 7.26
CA ASP A 217 13.71 3.04 8.69
C ASP A 217 12.24 3.09 9.13
N PRO A 218 11.69 2.02 9.79
CA PRO A 218 10.32 2.04 10.28
C PRO A 218 10.06 3.15 11.30
N MET A 219 11.10 3.56 12.06
CA MET A 219 10.99 4.61 13.07
C MET A 219 10.78 6.00 12.46
N GLU A 220 11.16 6.21 11.19
CA GLU A 220 10.91 7.47 10.51
C GLU A 220 9.42 7.79 10.41
N MET A 221 8.59 6.80 10.12
CA MET A 221 7.13 6.95 10.14
C MET A 221 6.64 7.38 11.53
N PHE A 222 7.10 6.73 12.59
CA PHE A 222 6.67 7.07 13.97
C PHE A 222 7.18 8.44 14.42
N ARG A 223 8.38 8.85 14.02
CA ARG A 223 8.87 10.22 14.26
C ARG A 223 7.98 11.28 13.58
N GLN A 224 7.46 10.98 12.41
CA GLN A 224 6.54 11.89 11.70
C GLN A 224 5.10 11.81 12.25
N ILE A 225 4.65 10.68 12.78
CA ILE A 225 3.37 10.54 13.50
C ILE A 225 3.36 11.43 14.77
N ALA A 226 4.48 11.53 15.46
CA ALA A 226 4.61 12.32 16.68
C ALA A 226 5.86 13.23 16.62
N PRO A 227 5.89 14.27 15.76
CA PRO A 227 7.09 15.07 15.48
C PRO A 227 7.62 15.84 16.69
N LYS A 228 6.78 16.07 17.70
CA LYS A 228 7.16 16.70 18.99
C LYS A 228 7.35 15.68 20.11
N GLY A 229 7.24 14.37 19.81
CA GLY A 229 7.25 13.32 20.82
C GLY A 229 5.97 13.27 21.67
N ASP A 230 4.93 14.01 21.30
CA ASP A 230 3.68 14.10 22.04
C ASP A 230 2.83 12.85 21.83
N VAL A 231 3.06 11.82 22.62
CA VAL A 231 2.26 10.60 22.64
C VAL A 231 1.70 10.35 24.04
N THR A 232 0.47 9.88 24.10
CA THR A 232 -0.13 9.36 25.32
C THR A 232 0.10 7.86 25.39
N LYS A 233 0.75 7.38 26.48
CA LYS A 233 0.93 5.96 26.78
C LYS A 233 0.06 5.58 27.97
N THR A 234 -0.80 4.58 27.83
CA THR A 234 -1.72 4.13 28.87
C THR A 234 -1.58 2.62 29.07
N THR A 235 -1.33 2.21 30.30
CA THR A 235 -1.37 0.78 30.65
C THR A 235 -2.82 0.30 30.53
N VAL A 236 -3.07 -0.72 29.73
CA VAL A 236 -4.38 -1.32 29.57
C VAL A 236 -4.33 -2.72 30.19
N THR A 237 -5.22 -2.98 31.14
CA THR A 237 -5.39 -4.32 31.70
C THR A 237 -6.64 -4.93 31.07
N PRO A 238 -6.46 -5.94 30.14
CA PRO A 238 -7.61 -6.62 29.55
C PRO A 238 -8.42 -7.30 30.67
N LYS A 239 -9.74 -7.27 30.55
CA LYS A 239 -10.61 -8.09 31.39
C LYS A 239 -10.39 -9.56 31.04
N GLN A 240 -10.66 -10.44 31.97
CA GLN A 240 -10.47 -11.89 31.74
C GLN A 240 -11.30 -12.36 30.54
N GLY A 241 -10.63 -12.82 29.47
CA GLY A 241 -11.26 -13.27 28.21
C GLY A 241 -11.43 -12.16 27.14
N GLU A 242 -11.00 -10.93 27.38
CA GLU A 242 -11.03 -9.85 26.42
C GLU A 242 -9.76 -9.86 25.57
N ASP A 243 -9.92 -9.87 24.23
CA ASP A 243 -8.80 -9.77 23.32
C ASP A 243 -8.26 -8.34 23.32
N ILE A 244 -6.93 -8.20 23.45
CA ILE A 244 -6.26 -6.90 23.43
C ILE A 244 -6.53 -6.13 22.13
N THR A 245 -6.78 -6.81 21.03
CA THR A 245 -7.08 -6.20 19.73
C THR A 245 -8.42 -5.45 19.72
N THR A 246 -9.40 -5.88 20.54
CA THR A 246 -10.68 -5.17 20.68
C THR A 246 -10.53 -3.83 21.40
N LEU A 247 -9.51 -3.71 22.25
CA LEU A 247 -9.21 -2.48 23.00
C LEU A 247 -8.58 -1.37 22.12
N LEU A 248 -8.10 -1.71 20.92
CA LEU A 248 -7.56 -0.73 19.98
C LEU A 248 -8.65 0.17 19.41
N HIS A 249 -9.76 -0.41 19.00
CA HIS A 249 -10.73 0.26 18.16
C HIS A 249 -12.20 0.07 18.58
N GLY A 250 -12.46 -0.64 19.70
CA GLY A 250 -13.81 -1.08 20.07
C GLY A 250 -14.40 -2.08 19.07
N ASP A 251 -15.67 -2.42 19.24
CA ASP A 251 -16.40 -3.33 18.34
C ASP A 251 -16.77 -2.68 16.99
N GLU A 252 -16.34 -1.46 16.73
CA GLU A 252 -16.69 -0.73 15.52
C GLU A 252 -15.84 -1.24 14.34
N VAL A 253 -16.47 -2.00 13.46
CA VAL A 253 -15.94 -2.32 12.13
C VAL A 253 -15.99 -1.02 11.31
N VAL A 254 -14.96 -0.18 11.42
CA VAL A 254 -14.82 0.97 10.53
C VAL A 254 -14.16 0.46 9.25
N PRO A 255 -14.86 0.39 8.12
CA PRO A 255 -14.26 0.10 6.83
C PRO A 255 -13.16 1.12 6.56
N THR A 256 -12.05 0.71 5.93
CA THR A 256 -11.07 1.65 5.38
C THR A 256 -11.75 2.53 4.32
N GLU A 257 -11.24 3.72 4.01
CA GLU A 257 -11.80 4.57 2.95
C GLU A 257 -11.97 3.79 1.64
N GLU A 258 -11.07 2.85 1.37
CA GLU A 258 -11.11 1.94 0.22
C GLU A 258 -12.33 0.99 0.25
N VAL A 259 -12.82 0.63 1.45
CA VAL A 259 -14.03 -0.21 1.63
C VAL A 259 -15.29 0.65 1.81
N GLN A 260 -15.19 1.85 2.41
CA GLN A 260 -16.33 2.76 2.62
C GLN A 260 -16.88 3.33 1.32
N ASN A 261 -16.01 3.68 0.36
CA ASN A 261 -16.46 4.29 -0.91
C ASN A 261 -17.25 3.33 -1.79
N SER A 262 -17.03 2.02 -1.68
CA SER A 262 -17.82 1.01 -2.39
C SER A 262 -19.24 0.84 -1.82
N ALA A 263 -19.48 1.20 -0.55
CA ALA A 263 -20.81 1.15 0.07
C ALA A 263 -21.62 2.46 -0.13
N GLY A 264 -20.95 3.58 -0.45
CA GLY A 264 -21.57 4.90 -0.57
C GLY A 264 -22.20 5.23 -1.93
N SER A 265 -22.04 4.38 -2.95
CA SER A 265 -22.54 4.67 -4.31
C SER A 265 -24.02 4.36 -4.55
N VAL A 266 -24.79 3.96 -3.52
CA VAL A 266 -26.21 3.59 -3.66
C VAL A 266 -27.19 4.68 -3.20
N SER A 267 -26.72 5.82 -2.67
CA SER A 267 -27.64 6.86 -2.19
C SER A 267 -27.12 8.27 -2.44
N MET A 268 -27.26 8.77 -3.67
CA MET A 268 -27.48 10.20 -3.96
C MET A 268 -27.95 10.41 -5.42
N ALA A 269 -29.17 10.00 -5.67
CA ALA A 269 -29.98 10.58 -6.73
C ALA A 269 -31.14 11.31 -6.01
N ALA A 270 -31.04 12.62 -5.88
CA ALA A 270 -32.07 13.62 -5.80
C ALA A 270 -31.71 14.76 -4.83
N ALA A 271 -31.21 15.85 -5.38
CA ALA A 271 -31.68 17.23 -5.04
C ALA A 271 -30.96 18.21 -5.99
N HIS A 272 -31.63 18.55 -7.08
CA HIS A 272 -31.43 19.83 -7.77
C HIS A 272 -32.01 20.93 -6.88
N GLU A 273 -31.23 21.98 -6.63
CA GLU A 273 -31.81 23.32 -6.61
C GLU A 273 -30.73 24.35 -6.96
N GLU A 274 -31.10 25.18 -7.90
CA GLU A 274 -30.37 26.30 -8.49
C GLU A 274 -30.14 27.41 -7.47
N THR A 275 -29.00 28.10 -7.51
CA THR A 275 -29.00 29.57 -7.46
C THR A 275 -27.78 30.14 -8.16
N SER A 276 -28.12 31.07 -9.02
CA SER A 276 -27.30 31.94 -9.84
C SER A 276 -26.52 33.00 -9.03
N GLY A 277 -25.41 33.49 -9.58
CA GLY A 277 -24.98 34.85 -9.29
C GLY A 277 -23.46 35.10 -9.27
N ALA A 278 -22.93 35.53 -10.39
CA ALA A 278 -21.91 36.54 -10.68
C ALA A 278 -20.89 36.97 -9.58
N SER A 279 -19.60 37.01 -9.84
CA SER A 279 -18.91 38.13 -10.48
C SER A 279 -17.40 37.95 -10.51
N ALA A 280 -16.79 38.50 -11.54
CA ALA A 280 -15.36 38.56 -11.80
C ALA A 280 -14.60 39.44 -10.79
N GLY A 281 -13.36 39.06 -10.49
CA GLY A 281 -12.44 39.85 -9.70
C GLY A 281 -11.00 39.46 -10.04
N ALA A 282 -10.31 40.39 -10.65
CA ALA A 282 -9.00 40.35 -11.25
C ALA A 282 -7.85 39.91 -10.32
N CYS A 283 -6.89 39.28 -10.94
CA CYS A 283 -5.49 39.14 -10.50
C CYS A 283 -4.85 40.55 -10.32
N PRO A 284 -3.99 40.75 -9.34
CA PRO A 284 -2.66 41.17 -9.71
C PRO A 284 -1.55 40.61 -8.80
N PHE A 285 -0.43 40.17 -9.36
CA PHE A 285 0.90 40.67 -9.04
C PHE A 285 1.94 39.98 -9.93
N ILE A 286 2.26 40.70 -10.99
CA ILE A 286 3.57 40.60 -11.66
C ILE A 286 4.39 41.78 -11.09
N ALA A 287 5.57 41.52 -10.56
CA ALA A 287 6.64 42.49 -10.48
C ALA A 287 7.97 41.78 -10.69
N ARG A 288 8.61 42.24 -11.76
CA ARG A 288 10.00 42.04 -12.12
C ARG A 288 10.94 42.80 -11.18
N GLN A 289 12.18 42.35 -11.15
CA GLN A 289 13.48 43.09 -11.24
C GLN A 289 14.47 42.37 -10.32
N GLU A 290 15.72 42.23 -10.59
CA GLU A 290 16.69 42.47 -11.69
C GLU A 290 17.75 41.38 -11.60
#